data_e4928dc2dd0933bac03b5c703cda8928
#
_entry.id   e4928dc2dd0933bac03b5c703cda8928
#
_cell.length_a   1.000
_cell.length_b   1.000
_cell.length_c   1.000
_cell.angle_alpha   90.00
_cell.angle_beta   90.00
_cell.angle_gamma   90.00
#
_symmetry.space_group_name_H-M   'P 1'
#
loop_
_entity.id
_entity.type
_entity.pdbx_description
1 polymer ?
#
loop_
_entity_poly.entity_id
_entity_poly.type
_entity_poly.pdbx_seq_one_letter_code
_entity_poly.pdbx_strand_id
1 'polypeptide(L)'
;MAEQVKFELVSPERLLLSAAVESVVIPGAEGDFGVLPGHSRLISTIRPGVITVFQGGRAVDRIFVEGGFAEVTPESCTVLAEHATPVADISRDQAAQAVQDAREDIEDSKDDAAKAEAAKTLAVAEARMRAVEAPAY
;
A
#
# COMPACT_ATOMS: atom_id res chain seq x y z
N MET A 1 -10.02 23.63 16.39
CA MET A 1 -9.41 23.16 15.14
C MET A 1 -9.14 21.68 15.24
N ALA A 2 -9.42 20.96 14.16
CA ALA A 2 -9.07 19.54 14.11
C ALA A 2 -7.55 19.41 14.01
N GLU A 3 -6.97 18.55 14.81
CA GLU A 3 -5.59 18.19 14.69
C GLU A 3 -5.39 17.37 13.42
N GLN A 4 -4.20 17.43 12.85
CA GLN A 4 -3.88 16.73 11.63
C GLN A 4 -2.57 15.98 11.76
N VAL A 5 -2.42 14.95 10.93
CA VAL A 5 -1.19 14.18 10.80
C VAL A 5 -0.48 14.66 9.55
N LYS A 6 0.82 14.91 9.66
CA LYS A 6 1.62 15.20 8.48
C LYS A 6 1.94 13.87 7.80
N PHE A 7 1.29 13.61 6.67
CA PHE A 7 1.50 12.39 5.90
C PHE A 7 2.48 12.65 4.75
N GLU A 8 3.49 11.81 4.66
CA GLU A 8 4.45 11.83 3.56
C GLU A 8 4.59 10.43 2.97
N LEU A 9 4.45 10.34 1.66
CA LEU A 9 4.69 9.12 0.90
C LEU A 9 5.91 9.34 0.01
N VAL A 10 6.93 8.55 0.23
CA VAL A 10 8.24 8.72 -0.41
C VAL A 10 8.63 7.43 -1.14
N SER A 11 9.13 7.56 -2.36
CA SER A 11 9.84 6.48 -3.04
C SER A 11 11.34 6.73 -2.92
N PRO A 12 12.20 5.75 -3.25
CA PRO A 12 13.64 5.97 -3.19
C PRO A 12 14.13 7.17 -4.04
N GLU A 13 13.36 7.54 -5.06
CA GLU A 13 13.76 8.58 -6.00
C GLU A 13 13.17 9.94 -5.69
N ARG A 14 11.98 10.01 -5.06
CA ARG A 14 11.29 11.27 -4.87
C ARG A 14 10.18 11.21 -3.82
N LEU A 15 9.78 12.38 -3.37
CA LEU A 15 8.59 12.58 -2.57
C LEU A 15 7.37 12.51 -3.50
N LEU A 16 6.45 11.60 -3.23
CA LEU A 16 5.26 11.39 -4.06
C LEU A 16 4.04 12.17 -3.57
N LEU A 17 3.89 12.29 -2.25
CA LEU A 17 2.77 13.00 -1.64
C LEU A 17 3.22 13.56 -0.29
N SER A 18 2.85 14.77 0.01
CA SER A 18 3.05 15.39 1.32
C SER A 18 1.84 16.26 1.61
N ALA A 19 1.12 15.95 2.68
CA ALA A 19 -0.09 16.68 3.05
C ALA A 19 -0.38 16.55 4.54
N ALA A 20 -1.03 17.56 5.09
CA ALA A 20 -1.64 17.45 6.42
C ALA A 20 -3.01 16.83 6.25
N VAL A 21 -3.26 15.70 6.91
CA VAL A 21 -4.48 14.90 6.74
C VAL A 21 -5.13 14.58 8.07
N GLU A 22 -6.42 14.26 8.04
CA GLU A 22 -7.17 13.89 9.23
C GLU A 22 -6.69 12.56 9.79
N SER A 23 -6.57 11.55 8.94
CA SER A 23 -6.06 10.24 9.29
C SER A 23 -5.62 9.48 8.05
N VAL A 24 -4.89 8.40 8.27
CA VAL A 24 -4.46 7.50 7.18
C VAL A 24 -4.52 6.06 7.67
N VAL A 25 -4.97 5.15 6.81
CA VAL A 25 -4.95 3.71 7.07
C VAL A 25 -3.81 3.11 6.27
N ILE A 26 -2.95 2.37 6.96
CA ILE A 26 -1.73 1.78 6.42
C ILE A 26 -1.88 0.25 6.36
N PRO A 27 -1.53 -0.40 5.24
CA PRO A 27 -1.56 -1.87 5.15
C PRO A 27 -0.31 -2.48 5.79
N GLY A 28 -0.31 -2.58 7.12
CA GLY A 28 0.79 -3.19 7.86
C GLY A 28 0.93 -4.67 7.58
N ALA A 29 2.11 -5.23 7.83
CA ALA A 29 2.39 -6.65 7.60
C ALA A 29 1.46 -7.57 8.40
N GLU A 30 1.04 -7.13 9.58
CA GLU A 30 0.16 -7.90 10.46
C GLU A 30 -1.31 -7.48 10.40
N GLY A 31 -1.63 -6.51 9.55
CA GLY A 31 -2.99 -6.01 9.39
C GLY A 31 -3.01 -4.50 9.18
N ASP A 32 -4.15 -4.00 8.75
CA ASP A 32 -4.34 -2.57 8.58
C ASP A 32 -4.29 -1.86 9.93
N PHE A 33 -3.67 -0.70 9.97
CA PHE A 33 -3.74 0.15 11.16
C PHE A 33 -4.02 1.59 10.77
N GLY A 34 -4.82 2.26 11.59
CA GLY A 34 -5.15 3.67 11.40
C GLY A 34 -4.20 4.58 12.16
N VAL A 35 -3.78 5.66 11.52
CA VAL A 35 -2.92 6.68 12.13
C VAL A 35 -3.73 7.97 12.27
N LEU A 36 -3.97 8.35 13.52
CA LEU A 36 -4.61 9.61 13.87
C LEU A 36 -3.61 10.51 14.59
N PRO A 37 -3.88 11.82 14.75
CA PRO A 37 -3.03 12.69 15.54
C PRO A 37 -2.81 12.12 16.94
N GLY A 38 -1.57 12.19 17.42
CA GLY A 38 -1.23 11.67 18.74
C GLY A 38 -0.93 10.18 18.80
N HIS A 39 -0.87 9.51 17.66
CA HIS A 39 -0.56 8.07 17.61
C HIS A 39 0.80 7.78 18.24
N SER A 40 0.90 6.66 18.94
CA SER A 40 2.17 6.22 19.53
C SER A 40 3.21 5.97 18.44
N ARG A 41 4.48 6.15 18.78
CA ARG A 41 5.57 5.88 17.84
C ARG A 41 5.58 4.42 17.43
N LEU A 42 5.74 4.18 16.13
CA LEU A 42 5.69 2.84 15.56
C LEU A 42 6.50 2.81 14.27
N ILE A 43 7.23 1.72 14.06
CA ILE A 43 7.81 1.40 12.76
C ILE A 43 7.22 0.07 12.33
N SER A 44 6.64 0.01 11.16
CA SER A 44 5.97 -1.19 10.65
C SER A 44 6.36 -1.48 9.22
N THR A 45 6.60 -2.75 8.93
CA THR A 45 6.72 -3.22 7.55
C THR A 45 5.34 -3.16 6.90
N ILE A 46 5.31 -2.85 5.62
CA ILE A 46 4.08 -2.73 4.83
C ILE A 46 3.95 -3.94 3.92
N ARG A 47 2.76 -4.57 3.92
CA ARG A 47 2.43 -5.58 2.93
C ARG A 47 1.88 -4.92 1.65
N PRO A 48 1.86 -5.60 0.50
CA PRO A 48 1.18 -5.06 -0.68
C PRO A 48 -0.29 -4.77 -0.37
N GLY A 49 -0.70 -3.53 -0.57
CA GLY A 49 -2.06 -3.11 -0.25
C GLY A 49 -2.27 -1.62 -0.50
N VAL A 50 -3.41 -1.12 -0.06
CA VAL A 50 -3.82 0.26 -0.32
C VAL A 50 -3.65 1.12 0.94
N ILE A 51 -2.95 2.25 0.77
CA ILE A 51 -2.95 3.33 1.75
C ILE A 51 -4.19 4.17 1.46
N THR A 52 -5.01 4.40 2.48
CA THR A 52 -6.21 5.22 2.37
C THR A 52 -6.06 6.48 3.23
N VAL A 53 -6.20 7.64 2.60
CA VAL A 53 -6.09 8.95 3.26
C VAL A 53 -7.49 9.52 3.47
N PHE A 54 -7.77 9.99 4.68
CA PHE A 54 -9.08 10.55 5.05
C PHE A 54 -9.00 12.05 5.31
N GLN A 55 -9.98 12.77 4.79
CA GLN A 55 -10.24 14.17 5.07
C GLN A 55 -11.74 14.41 5.09
N GLY A 56 -12.20 15.17 6.09
CA GLY A 56 -13.63 15.46 6.21
C GLY A 56 -14.49 14.23 6.39
N GLY A 57 -13.94 13.20 7.04
CA GLY A 57 -14.67 11.97 7.32
C GLY A 57 -14.81 11.01 6.14
N ARG A 58 -14.08 11.27 5.05
CA ARG A 58 -14.15 10.41 3.86
C ARG A 58 -12.78 10.18 3.22
N ALA A 59 -12.67 9.08 2.50
CA ALA A 59 -11.44 8.73 1.78
C ALA A 59 -11.27 9.68 0.60
N VAL A 60 -10.14 10.38 0.56
CA VAL A 60 -9.80 11.33 -0.51
C VAL A 60 -8.69 10.82 -1.42
N ASP A 61 -7.83 9.94 -0.93
CA ASP A 61 -6.79 9.31 -1.73
C ASP A 61 -6.70 7.83 -1.40
N ARG A 62 -6.51 7.02 -2.42
CA ARG A 62 -6.21 5.59 -2.30
C ARG A 62 -5.03 5.28 -3.19
N ILE A 63 -3.95 4.78 -2.57
CA ILE A 63 -2.69 4.54 -3.27
C ILE A 63 -2.25 3.11 -3.00
N PHE A 64 -2.11 2.33 -4.06
CA PHE A 64 -1.59 0.97 -3.96
C PHE A 64 -0.07 1.02 -3.79
N VAL A 65 0.45 0.32 -2.78
CA VAL A 65 1.89 0.20 -2.51
C VAL A 65 2.28 -1.26 -2.50
N GLU A 66 3.48 -1.57 -2.99
CA GLU A 66 3.94 -2.95 -3.16
C GLU A 66 4.86 -3.42 -2.04
N GLY A 67 5.24 -2.54 -1.16
CA GLY A 67 6.11 -2.90 -0.05
C GLY A 67 6.78 -1.66 0.50
N GLY A 68 7.58 -1.84 1.54
CA GLY A 68 8.26 -0.75 2.21
C GLY A 68 8.00 -0.76 3.70
N PHE A 69 8.08 0.39 4.32
CA PHE A 69 7.77 0.52 5.75
C PHE A 69 7.21 1.89 6.07
N ALA A 70 6.55 1.97 7.23
CA ALA A 70 5.97 3.19 7.75
C ALA A 70 6.63 3.55 9.07
N GLU A 71 6.91 4.83 9.25
CA GLU A 71 7.35 5.39 10.53
C GLU A 71 6.28 6.35 11.02
N VAL A 72 5.74 6.06 12.20
CA VAL A 72 4.65 6.85 12.80
C VAL A 72 5.18 7.56 14.04
N THR A 73 4.84 8.83 14.16
CA THR A 73 5.06 9.64 15.36
C THR A 73 3.74 10.31 15.75
N PRO A 74 3.63 10.93 16.93
CA PRO A 74 2.39 11.63 17.28
C PRO A 74 1.98 12.72 16.28
N GLU A 75 2.91 13.29 15.52
CA GLU A 75 2.66 14.39 14.60
C GLU A 75 2.66 13.96 13.13
N SER A 76 3.25 12.81 12.80
CA SER A 76 3.50 12.46 11.41
C SER A 76 3.42 10.97 11.11
N CYS A 77 3.23 10.68 9.84
CA CYS A 77 3.31 9.33 9.30
C CYS A 77 4.08 9.42 7.99
N THR A 78 5.24 8.78 7.94
CA THR A 78 6.07 8.74 6.75
C THR A 78 6.11 7.31 6.22
N VAL A 79 5.75 7.14 4.97
CA VAL A 79 5.80 5.85 4.28
C VAL A 79 6.88 5.88 3.23
N LEU A 80 7.82 4.95 3.31
CA LEU A 80 8.78 4.69 2.24
C LEU A 80 8.29 3.46 1.48
N ALA A 81 7.86 3.67 0.25
CA ALA A 81 7.32 2.63 -0.61
C ALA A 81 8.26 2.38 -1.79
N GLU A 82 8.44 1.12 -2.16
CA GLU A 82 9.24 0.77 -3.34
C GLU A 82 8.53 1.21 -4.62
N HIS A 83 7.24 0.93 -4.69
CA HIS A 83 6.37 1.32 -5.80
C HIS A 83 5.04 1.79 -5.24
N ALA A 84 4.50 2.86 -5.81
CA ALA A 84 3.21 3.41 -5.41
C ALA A 84 2.45 3.85 -6.65
N THR A 85 1.17 3.47 -6.72
CA THR A 85 0.30 3.78 -7.84
C THR A 85 -1.06 4.20 -7.32
N PRO A 86 -1.59 5.37 -7.69
CA PRO A 86 -2.98 5.71 -7.35
C PRO A 86 -3.92 4.61 -7.85
N VAL A 87 -4.86 4.18 -7.03
CA VAL A 87 -5.77 3.09 -7.41
C VAL A 87 -6.54 3.44 -8.68
N ALA A 88 -6.89 4.71 -8.85
CA ALA A 88 -7.60 5.18 -10.06
C ALA A 88 -6.80 4.97 -11.36
N ASP A 89 -5.47 4.85 -11.26
CA ASP A 89 -4.59 4.66 -12.43
C ASP A 89 -4.31 3.18 -12.72
N ILE A 90 -4.83 2.26 -11.92
CA ILE A 90 -4.61 0.83 -12.14
C ILE A 90 -5.65 0.31 -13.14
N SER A 91 -5.17 -0.30 -14.21
CA SER A 91 -6.04 -0.97 -15.18
C SER A 91 -6.50 -2.32 -14.64
N ARG A 92 -7.82 -2.52 -14.56
CA ARG A 92 -8.41 -3.78 -14.10
C ARG A 92 -8.00 -4.94 -15.00
N ASP A 93 -8.00 -4.74 -16.31
CA ASP A 93 -7.64 -5.79 -17.27
C ASP A 93 -6.18 -6.19 -17.14
N GLN A 94 -5.29 -5.20 -16.97
CA GLN A 94 -3.87 -5.47 -16.76
C GLN A 94 -3.64 -6.17 -15.41
N ALA A 95 -4.37 -5.78 -14.38
CA ALA A 95 -4.28 -6.41 -13.06
C ALA A 95 -4.71 -7.88 -13.13
N ALA A 96 -5.80 -8.17 -13.82
CA ALA A 96 -6.28 -9.55 -14.02
C ALA A 96 -5.27 -10.38 -14.81
N GLN A 97 -4.69 -9.82 -15.85
CA GLN A 97 -3.67 -10.51 -16.66
C GLN A 97 -2.41 -10.79 -15.83
N ALA A 98 -1.99 -9.86 -14.99
CA ALA A 98 -0.83 -10.05 -14.12
C ALA A 98 -1.05 -11.20 -13.13
N VAL A 99 -2.26 -11.37 -12.60
CA VAL A 99 -2.59 -12.51 -11.74
C VAL A 99 -2.46 -13.83 -12.52
N GLN A 100 -3.00 -13.89 -13.73
CA GLN A 100 -2.95 -15.09 -14.54
C GLN A 100 -1.50 -15.44 -14.90
N ASP A 101 -0.71 -14.46 -15.32
CA ASP A 101 0.70 -14.66 -15.66
C ASP A 101 1.50 -15.18 -14.46
N ALA A 102 1.26 -14.64 -13.28
CA ALA A 102 1.96 -15.06 -12.06
C ALA A 102 1.59 -16.49 -11.66
N ARG A 103 0.33 -16.89 -11.83
CA ARG A 103 -0.11 -18.27 -11.59
C ARG A 103 0.58 -19.25 -12.55
N GLU A 104 0.67 -18.90 -13.81
CA GLU A 104 1.36 -19.71 -14.81
C GLU A 104 2.85 -19.82 -14.50
N ASP A 105 3.49 -18.75 -14.04
CA ASP A 105 4.89 -18.77 -13.66
C ASP A 105 5.15 -19.72 -12.50
N ILE A 106 4.24 -19.82 -11.54
CA ILE A 106 4.36 -20.78 -10.44
C ILE A 106 4.32 -22.21 -10.99
N GLU A 107 3.36 -22.51 -11.87
CA GLU A 107 3.21 -23.84 -12.48
C GLU A 107 4.44 -24.23 -13.29
N ASP A 108 5.04 -23.27 -14.00
CA ASP A 108 6.19 -23.50 -14.87
C ASP A 108 7.53 -23.48 -14.12
N SER A 109 7.54 -23.08 -12.85
CA SER A 109 8.76 -23.01 -12.07
C SER A 109 9.35 -24.38 -11.78
N LYS A 110 10.66 -24.51 -11.95
CA LYS A 110 11.35 -25.80 -11.86
C LYS A 110 12.10 -26.03 -10.54
N ASP A 111 12.27 -24.99 -9.74
CA ASP A 111 12.95 -25.11 -8.45
C ASP A 111 12.23 -24.26 -7.38
N ASP A 112 12.59 -24.49 -6.12
CA ASP A 112 11.93 -23.85 -5.00
C ASP A 112 12.16 -22.33 -4.95
N ALA A 113 13.33 -21.87 -5.36
CA ALA A 113 13.64 -20.46 -5.38
C ALA A 113 12.77 -19.72 -6.42
N ALA A 114 12.62 -20.29 -7.62
CA ALA A 114 11.78 -19.74 -8.67
C ALA A 114 10.31 -19.72 -8.25
N LYS A 115 9.84 -20.81 -7.59
CA LYS A 115 8.46 -20.87 -7.08
C LYS A 115 8.20 -19.82 -6.01
N ALA A 116 9.16 -19.61 -5.09
CA ALA A 116 9.02 -18.61 -4.04
C ALA A 116 8.94 -17.20 -4.62
N GLU A 117 9.75 -16.89 -5.62
CA GLU A 117 9.72 -15.59 -6.27
C GLU A 117 8.41 -15.37 -7.03
N ALA A 118 7.95 -16.38 -7.76
CA ALA A 118 6.68 -16.33 -8.47
C ALA A 118 5.50 -16.19 -7.51
N ALA A 119 5.57 -16.82 -6.34
CA ALA A 119 4.54 -16.67 -5.31
C ALA A 119 4.47 -15.24 -4.75
N LYS A 120 5.61 -14.58 -4.57
CA LYS A 120 5.64 -13.17 -4.16
C LYS A 120 5.00 -12.27 -5.21
N THR A 121 5.33 -12.52 -6.48
CA THR A 121 4.75 -11.77 -7.61
C THR A 121 3.23 -11.96 -7.64
N LEU A 122 2.76 -13.19 -7.42
CA LEU A 122 1.33 -13.47 -7.36
C LEU A 122 0.65 -12.72 -6.21
N ALA A 123 1.26 -12.69 -5.03
CA ALA A 123 0.70 -12.00 -3.88
C ALA A 123 0.50 -10.50 -4.17
N VAL A 124 1.48 -9.86 -4.81
CA VAL A 124 1.38 -8.45 -5.23
C VAL A 124 0.28 -8.28 -6.28
N ALA A 125 0.24 -9.15 -7.28
CA ALA A 125 -0.78 -9.08 -8.34
C ALA A 125 -2.19 -9.25 -7.80
N GLU A 126 -2.40 -10.18 -6.86
CA GLU A 126 -3.70 -10.38 -6.23
C GLU A 126 -4.11 -9.19 -5.36
N ALA A 127 -3.17 -8.61 -4.64
CA ALA A 127 -3.44 -7.41 -3.83
C ALA A 127 -3.82 -6.23 -4.72
N ARG A 128 -3.14 -6.07 -5.86
CA ARG A 128 -3.46 -5.03 -6.85
C ARG A 128 -4.86 -5.23 -7.43
N MET A 129 -5.23 -6.46 -7.74
CA MET A 129 -6.56 -6.80 -8.24
C MET A 129 -7.64 -6.47 -7.20
N ARG A 130 -7.42 -6.84 -5.93
CA ARG A 130 -8.36 -6.49 -4.85
C ARG A 130 -8.53 -4.98 -4.71
N ALA A 131 -7.46 -4.22 -4.92
CA ALA A 131 -7.51 -2.76 -4.81
C ALA A 131 -8.48 -2.13 -5.81
N VAL A 132 -8.58 -2.67 -7.02
CA VAL A 132 -9.49 -2.13 -8.04
C VAL A 132 -10.89 -2.72 -7.98
N GLU A 133 -11.07 -3.91 -7.41
CA GLU A 133 -12.39 -4.55 -7.34
C GLU A 133 -13.24 -4.02 -6.20
N ALA A 134 -12.66 -3.92 -5.01
CA ALA A 134 -13.43 -3.58 -3.82
C ALA A 134 -12.54 -2.84 -2.80
N PRO A 135 -12.55 -1.52 -2.81
CA PRO A 135 -11.82 -0.76 -1.78
C PRO A 135 -12.41 -1.07 -0.40
N ALA A 136 -11.51 -1.28 0.58
CA ALA A 136 -11.92 -1.62 1.94
C ALA A 136 -12.51 -0.42 2.70
N TYR A 137 -12.21 0.80 2.24
CA TYR A 137 -12.62 2.03 2.94
C TYR A 137 -13.19 3.07 1.99
#